data_864fe8e68906cb60d7068b70013ea6a9
#
_entry.id   864fe8e68906cb60d7068b70013ea6a9
#
_cell.length_a   1.000
_cell.length_b   1.000
_cell.length_c   1.000
_cell.angle_alpha   90.00
_cell.angle_beta   90.00
_cell.angle_gamma   90.00
#
_symmetry.space_group_name_H-M   'P 1'
#
loop_
_entity.id
_entity.type
_entity.pdbx_description
1 polymer ?
#
loop_
_entity_poly.entity_id
_entity_poly.type
_entity_poly.pdbx_seq_one_letter_code
_entity_poly.pdbx_strand_id
1 'polypeptide(L)'
;MTARHLWRAFRGILGREMLRFLRQRTRFLAALVRPLVWLAIFAAGFRAVLGLSITPPYQTYVLYETYIIPGLVGMTLLFSGMQNSLSMVYDREMGSMRVLLTSPLPRWLLLTMRLVAGVIVAVPLAYALLLIARFWGVRPPAVGYLTVLPAIILSGLMLGALGLLVSSVSRQMENFAGVMNFVIFPLFFASTALYPVWRLDESSPVLAWAARINPFSHAVELIRFALYRQLEPVSLTVVLVLLLLCLGLAALAFDPGRGLWTRRGDS
;
A
#
# COMPACT_ATOMS: atom_id res chain seq x y z
N MET A 1 18.88 -22.80 11.69
CA MET A 1 17.39 -22.91 11.55
C MET A 1 17.09 -23.70 10.30
N THR A 2 16.27 -24.74 10.38
CA THR A 2 15.90 -25.51 9.19
C THR A 2 14.75 -24.81 8.42
N ALA A 3 14.79 -24.90 7.09
CA ALA A 3 13.74 -24.33 6.21
C ALA A 3 12.31 -24.76 6.62
N ARG A 4 12.17 -25.96 7.19
CA ARG A 4 10.89 -26.47 7.71
C ARG A 4 10.34 -25.64 8.88
N HIS A 5 11.19 -25.12 9.77
CA HIS A 5 10.76 -24.26 10.88
C HIS A 5 10.30 -22.90 10.39
N LEU A 6 11.00 -22.31 9.41
CA LEU A 6 10.62 -21.07 8.78
C LEU A 6 9.27 -21.18 8.07
N TRP A 7 9.07 -22.26 7.32
CA TRP A 7 7.80 -22.53 6.64
C TRP A 7 6.62 -22.71 7.60
N ARG A 8 6.82 -23.42 8.72
CA ARG A 8 5.77 -23.59 9.74
C ARG A 8 5.41 -22.25 10.39
N ALA A 9 6.40 -21.44 10.72
CA ALA A 9 6.17 -20.11 11.29
C ALA A 9 5.42 -19.21 10.30
N PHE A 10 5.81 -19.17 9.03
CA PHE A 10 5.13 -18.43 7.98
C PHE A 10 3.67 -18.88 7.81
N ARG A 11 3.42 -20.21 7.72
CA ARG A 11 2.05 -20.74 7.66
C ARG A 11 1.21 -20.34 8.86
N GLY A 12 1.80 -20.33 10.07
CA GLY A 12 1.11 -19.89 11.28
C GLY A 12 0.70 -18.43 11.22
N ILE A 13 1.63 -17.54 10.81
CA ILE A 13 1.36 -16.11 10.67
C ILE A 13 0.32 -15.86 9.57
N LEU A 14 0.52 -16.46 8.40
CA LEU A 14 -0.40 -16.33 7.27
C LEU A 14 -1.80 -16.86 7.60
N GLY A 15 -1.86 -18.05 8.22
CA GLY A 15 -3.13 -18.66 8.63
C GLY A 15 -3.89 -17.79 9.63
N ARG A 16 -3.20 -17.17 10.60
CA ARG A 16 -3.79 -16.24 11.55
C ARG A 16 -4.36 -15.00 10.86
N GLU A 17 -3.61 -14.38 9.97
CA GLU A 17 -4.05 -13.18 9.25
C GLU A 17 -5.20 -13.51 8.28
N MET A 18 -5.14 -14.66 7.60
CA MET A 18 -6.21 -15.10 6.70
C MET A 18 -7.50 -15.43 7.48
N LEU A 19 -7.41 -16.13 8.61
CA LEU A 19 -8.58 -16.40 9.47
C LEU A 19 -9.18 -15.13 10.03
N ARG A 20 -8.33 -14.17 10.45
CA ARG A 20 -8.79 -12.85 10.90
C ARG A 20 -9.55 -12.13 9.79
N PHE A 21 -9.03 -12.15 8.58
CA PHE A 21 -9.64 -11.54 7.41
C PHE A 21 -10.99 -12.19 7.06
N LEU A 22 -11.04 -13.53 6.99
CA LEU A 22 -12.26 -14.26 6.64
C LEU A 22 -13.37 -14.13 7.70
N ARG A 23 -13.01 -14.05 8.97
CA ARG A 23 -13.97 -13.85 10.07
C ARG A 23 -14.51 -12.43 10.17
N GLN A 24 -13.76 -11.44 9.66
CA GLN A 24 -14.13 -10.02 9.72
C GLN A 24 -14.73 -9.55 8.39
N ARG A 25 -15.87 -10.13 7.96
CA ARG A 25 -16.58 -9.76 6.71
C ARG A 25 -16.89 -8.27 6.63
N THR A 26 -17.27 -7.66 7.76
CA THR A 26 -17.52 -6.21 7.86
C THR A 26 -16.29 -5.38 7.55
N ARG A 27 -15.09 -5.84 7.91
CA ARG A 27 -13.82 -5.17 7.61
C ARG A 27 -13.48 -5.22 6.12
N PHE A 28 -13.77 -6.35 5.47
CA PHE A 28 -13.62 -6.50 4.02
C PHE A 28 -14.53 -5.52 3.27
N LEU A 29 -15.82 -5.48 3.63
CA LEU A 29 -16.79 -4.56 3.04
C LEU A 29 -16.39 -3.10 3.29
N ALA A 30 -16.03 -2.73 4.51
CA ALA A 30 -15.59 -1.38 4.84
C ALA A 30 -14.33 -0.96 4.05
N ALA A 31 -13.40 -1.88 3.80
CA ALA A 31 -12.21 -1.61 3.01
C ALA A 31 -12.54 -1.35 1.52
N LEU A 32 -13.59 -1.97 0.98
CA LEU A 32 -14.06 -1.73 -0.38
C LEU A 32 -14.96 -0.50 -0.50
N VAL A 33 -15.79 -0.22 0.51
CA VAL A 33 -16.70 0.94 0.48
C VAL A 33 -15.95 2.24 0.24
N ARG A 34 -14.82 2.44 0.91
CA ARG A 34 -14.04 3.68 0.78
C ARG A 34 -13.60 3.96 -0.67
N PRO A 35 -12.85 3.08 -1.38
CA PRO A 35 -12.47 3.34 -2.76
C PRO A 35 -13.67 3.38 -3.71
N LEU A 36 -14.76 2.66 -3.42
CA LEU A 36 -15.98 2.72 -4.24
C LEU A 36 -16.73 4.05 -4.10
N VAL A 37 -16.81 4.60 -2.89
CA VAL A 37 -17.36 5.94 -2.66
C VAL A 37 -16.53 6.99 -3.41
N TRP A 38 -15.20 6.89 -3.32
CA TRP A 38 -14.31 7.76 -4.07
C TRP A 38 -14.49 7.61 -5.58
N LEU A 39 -14.59 6.37 -6.08
CA LEU A 39 -14.88 6.11 -7.49
C LEU A 39 -16.20 6.77 -7.91
N ALA A 40 -17.27 6.59 -7.14
CA ALA A 40 -18.57 7.18 -7.45
C ALA A 40 -18.53 8.71 -7.48
N ILE A 41 -17.88 9.34 -6.46
CA ILE A 41 -17.76 10.80 -6.37
C ILE A 41 -16.92 11.34 -7.55
N PHE A 42 -15.78 10.73 -7.83
CA PHE A 42 -14.90 11.20 -8.89
C PHE A 42 -15.46 10.89 -10.28
N ALA A 43 -16.08 9.72 -10.50
CA ALA A 43 -16.72 9.41 -11.76
C ALA A 43 -17.90 10.37 -12.05
N ALA A 44 -18.73 10.68 -11.06
CA ALA A 44 -19.84 11.60 -11.23
C ALA A 44 -19.38 13.07 -11.35
N GLY A 45 -18.44 13.50 -10.49
CA GLY A 45 -18.05 14.90 -10.39
C GLY A 45 -17.07 15.37 -11.48
N PHE A 46 -16.21 14.49 -11.98
CA PHE A 46 -15.13 14.88 -12.90
C PHE A 46 -15.32 14.38 -14.33
N ARG A 47 -16.30 13.52 -14.59
CA ARG A 47 -16.59 13.00 -15.93
C ARG A 47 -16.84 14.10 -16.97
N ALA A 48 -17.51 15.18 -16.59
CA ALA A 48 -17.82 16.30 -17.47
C ALA A 48 -16.66 17.31 -17.62
N VAL A 49 -15.74 17.36 -16.64
CA VAL A 49 -14.72 18.42 -16.52
C VAL A 49 -13.34 17.95 -16.99
N LEU A 50 -13.01 16.68 -16.78
CA LEU A 50 -11.71 16.11 -17.08
C LEU A 50 -11.83 15.07 -18.20
N GLY A 51 -11.99 15.55 -19.45
CA GLY A 51 -11.60 14.79 -20.62
C GLY A 51 -10.08 14.67 -20.63
N LEU A 52 -9.54 13.48 -20.35
CA LEU A 52 -8.11 13.25 -20.39
C LEU A 52 -7.69 13.04 -21.85
N SER A 53 -6.74 13.84 -22.32
CA SER A 53 -6.04 13.60 -23.57
C SER A 53 -5.27 12.26 -23.52
N ILE A 54 -4.80 11.81 -24.68
CA ILE A 54 -3.98 10.60 -24.79
C ILE A 54 -2.76 10.73 -23.86
N THR A 55 -2.69 9.86 -22.84
CA THR A 55 -1.61 9.85 -21.85
C THR A 55 -1.11 8.40 -21.71
N PRO A 56 0.20 8.14 -21.71
CA PRO A 56 0.71 6.81 -21.47
C PRO A 56 0.17 6.22 -20.15
N PRO A 57 -0.12 4.93 -20.06
CA PRO A 57 0.04 3.85 -21.07
C PRO A 57 -1.14 3.72 -22.05
N TYR A 58 -2.08 4.66 -22.04
CA TYR A 58 -3.29 4.59 -22.86
C TYR A 58 -3.00 4.99 -24.30
N GLN A 59 -3.54 4.24 -25.25
CA GLN A 59 -3.36 4.48 -26.70
C GLN A 59 -4.47 5.33 -27.29
N THR A 60 -5.56 5.53 -26.56
CA THR A 60 -6.74 6.27 -27.00
C THR A 60 -7.16 7.28 -25.94
N TYR A 61 -8.14 8.11 -26.30
CA TYR A 61 -8.79 9.00 -25.33
C TYR A 61 -9.39 8.19 -24.18
N VAL A 62 -9.08 8.56 -22.94
CA VAL A 62 -9.46 7.81 -21.75
C VAL A 62 -10.43 8.63 -20.91
N LEU A 63 -11.50 7.98 -20.48
CA LEU A 63 -12.40 8.54 -19.49
C LEU A 63 -11.71 8.59 -18.12
N TYR A 64 -12.06 9.59 -17.33
CA TYR A 64 -11.45 9.80 -16.02
C TYR A 64 -11.59 8.58 -15.09
N GLU A 65 -12.71 7.87 -15.17
CA GLU A 65 -12.95 6.63 -14.41
C GLU A 65 -11.87 5.57 -14.68
N THR A 66 -11.44 5.45 -15.93
CA THR A 66 -10.39 4.49 -16.31
C THR A 66 -9.02 4.93 -15.78
N TYR A 67 -8.78 6.25 -15.77
CA TYR A 67 -7.51 6.81 -15.26
C TYR A 67 -7.36 6.62 -13.75
N ILE A 68 -8.43 6.79 -12.96
CA ILE A 68 -8.37 6.79 -11.49
C ILE A 68 -8.28 5.39 -10.88
N ILE A 69 -8.73 4.33 -11.59
CA ILE A 69 -8.78 2.97 -11.03
C ILE A 69 -7.45 2.47 -10.48
N PRO A 70 -6.30 2.60 -11.17
CA PRO A 70 -5.00 2.21 -10.60
C PRO A 70 -4.67 2.97 -9.32
N GLY A 71 -5.05 4.26 -9.24
CA GLY A 71 -4.91 5.08 -8.04
C GLY A 71 -5.73 4.57 -6.87
N LEU A 72 -6.98 4.15 -7.11
CA LEU A 72 -7.85 3.56 -6.09
C LEU A 72 -7.38 2.16 -5.65
N VAL A 73 -6.78 1.38 -6.55
CA VAL A 73 -6.09 0.13 -6.20
C VAL A 73 -4.92 0.43 -5.28
N GLY A 74 -4.06 1.39 -5.63
CA GLY A 74 -2.96 1.86 -4.79
C GLY A 74 -3.45 2.34 -3.42
N MET A 75 -4.55 3.11 -3.37
CA MET A 75 -5.19 3.55 -2.13
C MET A 75 -5.61 2.36 -1.25
N THR A 76 -6.21 1.34 -1.87
CA THR A 76 -6.60 0.12 -1.15
C THR A 76 -5.40 -0.59 -0.53
N LEU A 77 -4.29 -0.68 -1.27
CA LEU A 77 -3.03 -1.25 -0.78
C LEU A 77 -2.42 -0.42 0.35
N LEU A 78 -2.40 0.91 0.21
CA LEU A 78 -1.88 1.84 1.22
C LEU A 78 -2.64 1.71 2.54
N PHE A 79 -3.97 1.77 2.49
CA PHE A 79 -4.80 1.60 3.69
C PHE A 79 -4.65 0.21 4.30
N SER A 80 -4.61 -0.85 3.49
CA SER A 80 -4.41 -2.22 3.99
C SER A 80 -3.05 -2.38 4.66
N GLY A 81 -1.99 -1.81 4.08
CA GLY A 81 -0.65 -1.80 4.65
C GLY A 81 -0.58 -1.07 6.00
N MET A 82 -1.18 0.13 6.06
CA MET A 82 -1.25 0.92 7.30
C MET A 82 -2.07 0.22 8.39
N GLN A 83 -3.22 -0.38 8.05
CA GLN A 83 -4.02 -1.14 9.00
C GLN A 83 -3.32 -2.40 9.51
N ASN A 84 -2.55 -3.08 8.65
CA ASN A 84 -1.74 -4.22 9.06
C ASN A 84 -0.66 -3.77 10.06
N SER A 85 -0.05 -2.60 9.83
CA SER A 85 0.94 -2.00 10.72
C SER A 85 0.35 -1.54 12.06
N LEU A 86 -0.90 -1.06 12.07
CA LEU A 86 -1.65 -0.75 13.31
C LEU A 86 -1.75 -1.98 14.22
N SER A 87 -1.94 -3.18 13.65
CA SER A 87 -1.99 -4.41 14.43
C SER A 87 -0.68 -4.70 15.18
N MET A 88 0.45 -4.20 14.70
CA MET A 88 1.75 -4.32 15.38
C MET A 88 1.87 -3.34 16.55
N VAL A 89 1.35 -2.12 16.40
CA VAL A 89 1.30 -1.16 17.52
C VAL A 89 0.41 -1.72 18.63
N TYR A 90 -0.75 -2.28 18.26
CA TYR A 90 -1.65 -2.96 19.20
C TYR A 90 -0.97 -4.13 19.92
N ASP A 91 -0.28 -5.03 19.20
CA ASP A 91 0.45 -6.16 19.79
C ASP A 91 1.54 -5.67 20.77
N ARG A 92 2.14 -4.50 20.50
CA ARG A 92 3.14 -3.87 21.39
C ARG A 92 2.49 -3.33 22.66
N GLU A 93 1.40 -2.61 22.54
CA GLU A 93 0.67 -1.96 23.64
C GLU A 93 0.07 -3.01 24.58
N MET A 94 -0.50 -4.09 24.04
CA MET A 94 -1.05 -5.20 24.80
C MET A 94 0.00 -6.18 25.38
N GLY A 95 1.30 -5.92 25.12
CA GLY A 95 2.39 -6.78 25.61
C GLY A 95 2.50 -8.15 24.92
N SER A 96 1.60 -8.50 23.99
CA SER A 96 1.64 -9.75 23.23
C SER A 96 2.86 -9.84 22.31
N MET A 97 3.52 -8.72 22.06
CA MET A 97 4.79 -8.65 21.35
C MET A 97 5.90 -9.44 22.08
N ARG A 98 5.86 -9.54 23.43
CA ARG A 98 6.85 -10.31 24.19
C ARG A 98 6.86 -11.78 23.76
N VAL A 99 5.69 -12.37 23.49
CA VAL A 99 5.56 -13.76 23.02
C VAL A 99 6.19 -13.92 21.62
N LEU A 100 6.09 -12.93 20.76
CA LEU A 100 6.74 -12.95 19.45
C LEU A 100 8.27 -12.79 19.57
N LEU A 101 8.73 -12.01 20.53
CA LEU A 101 10.16 -11.79 20.79
C LEU A 101 10.85 -12.98 21.46
N THR A 102 10.12 -13.87 22.15
CA THR A 102 10.64 -15.16 22.66
C THR A 102 10.78 -16.22 21.57
N SER A 103 10.23 -15.97 20.38
CA SER A 103 10.41 -16.84 19.21
C SER A 103 11.89 -16.87 18.80
N PRO A 104 12.44 -18.02 18.41
CA PRO A 104 13.82 -18.15 17.92
C PRO A 104 14.05 -17.52 16.54
N LEU A 105 13.04 -16.80 16.00
CA LEU A 105 13.10 -16.17 14.67
C LEU A 105 13.78 -14.79 14.75
N PRO A 106 14.68 -14.45 13.79
CA PRO A 106 15.22 -13.11 13.70
C PRO A 106 14.09 -12.09 13.39
N ARG A 107 14.17 -10.93 14.02
CA ARG A 107 13.10 -9.91 14.01
C ARG A 107 12.77 -9.41 12.60
N TRP A 108 13.77 -9.20 11.76
CA TRP A 108 13.58 -8.78 10.37
C TRP A 108 12.72 -9.79 9.59
N LEU A 109 12.90 -11.09 9.87
CA LEU A 109 12.13 -12.15 9.21
C LEU A 109 10.67 -12.16 9.68
N LEU A 110 10.40 -11.92 10.98
CA LEU A 110 9.03 -11.77 11.49
C LEU A 110 8.32 -10.58 10.83
N LEU A 111 9.00 -9.44 10.68
CA LEU A 111 8.47 -8.26 9.99
C LEU A 111 8.16 -8.56 8.53
N THR A 112 9.09 -9.21 7.82
CA THR A 112 8.90 -9.59 6.42
C THR A 112 7.74 -10.58 6.25
N MET A 113 7.65 -11.60 7.12
CA MET A 113 6.54 -12.56 7.07
C MET A 113 5.18 -11.90 7.31
N ARG A 114 5.09 -10.95 8.25
CA ARG A 114 3.87 -10.17 8.49
C ARG A 114 3.52 -9.28 7.29
N LEU A 115 4.52 -8.62 6.72
CA LEU A 115 4.35 -7.79 5.55
C LEU A 115 3.79 -8.60 4.38
N VAL A 116 4.40 -9.75 4.06
CA VAL A 116 3.96 -10.64 3.00
C VAL A 116 2.54 -11.17 3.28
N ALA A 117 2.25 -11.59 4.51
CA ALA A 117 0.91 -12.05 4.89
C ALA A 117 -0.15 -10.93 4.70
N GLY A 118 0.19 -9.67 5.06
CA GLY A 118 -0.69 -8.52 4.85
C GLY A 118 -0.97 -8.26 3.37
N VAL A 119 0.05 -8.37 2.51
CA VAL A 119 -0.11 -8.20 1.05
C VAL A 119 -0.97 -9.32 0.45
N ILE A 120 -0.77 -10.58 0.87
CA ILE A 120 -1.61 -11.70 0.40
C ILE A 120 -3.09 -11.45 0.71
N VAL A 121 -3.40 -10.81 1.84
CA VAL A 121 -4.77 -10.41 2.19
C VAL A 121 -5.25 -9.20 1.39
N ALA A 122 -4.36 -8.27 1.03
CA ALA A 122 -4.70 -7.07 0.26
C ALA A 122 -4.94 -7.35 -1.24
N VAL A 123 -4.28 -8.37 -1.81
CA VAL A 123 -4.43 -8.74 -3.22
C VAL A 123 -5.89 -9.04 -3.59
N PRO A 124 -6.66 -9.89 -2.89
CA PRO A 124 -8.08 -10.09 -3.17
C PRO A 124 -8.92 -8.81 -3.14
N LEU A 125 -8.61 -7.87 -2.23
CA LEU A 125 -9.28 -6.56 -2.16
C LEU A 125 -9.02 -5.72 -3.42
N ALA A 126 -7.77 -5.68 -3.87
CA ALA A 126 -7.38 -4.99 -5.11
C ALA A 126 -8.09 -5.58 -6.33
N TYR A 127 -8.16 -6.90 -6.43
CA TYR A 127 -8.88 -7.57 -7.51
C TYR A 127 -10.38 -7.37 -7.43
N ALA A 128 -10.98 -7.40 -6.23
CA ALA A 128 -12.39 -7.12 -6.07
C ALA A 128 -12.74 -5.71 -6.59
N LEU A 129 -11.88 -4.71 -6.30
CA LEU A 129 -12.05 -3.36 -6.83
C LEU A 129 -11.93 -3.32 -8.37
N LEU A 130 -10.93 -4.01 -8.95
CA LEU A 130 -10.76 -4.09 -10.41
C LEU A 130 -11.96 -4.77 -11.10
N LEU A 131 -12.52 -5.82 -10.48
CA LEU A 131 -13.71 -6.50 -10.99
C LEU A 131 -14.95 -5.61 -10.90
N ILE A 132 -15.12 -4.89 -9.78
CA ILE A 132 -16.23 -3.94 -9.63
C ILE A 132 -16.10 -2.79 -10.63
N ALA A 133 -14.90 -2.27 -10.89
CA ALA A 133 -14.65 -1.23 -11.87
C ALA A 133 -15.12 -1.61 -13.29
N ARG A 134 -15.16 -2.90 -13.62
CA ARG A 134 -15.71 -3.40 -14.88
C ARG A 134 -17.19 -3.04 -15.08
N PHE A 135 -17.96 -2.96 -14.01
CA PHE A 135 -19.37 -2.51 -14.07
C PHE A 135 -19.50 -1.01 -14.37
N TRP A 136 -18.46 -0.23 -14.10
CA TRP A 136 -18.35 1.19 -14.50
C TRP A 136 -17.76 1.39 -15.90
N GLY A 137 -17.68 0.33 -16.71
CA GLY A 137 -17.19 0.43 -18.10
C GLY A 137 -15.66 0.41 -18.24
N VAL A 138 -14.91 0.28 -17.15
CA VAL A 138 -13.46 0.17 -17.19
C VAL A 138 -13.06 -1.24 -17.63
N ARG A 139 -12.52 -1.37 -18.85
CA ARG A 139 -12.20 -2.68 -19.47
C ARG A 139 -10.75 -2.72 -19.90
N PRO A 140 -9.81 -2.95 -18.97
CA PRO A 140 -8.44 -3.22 -19.33
C PRO A 140 -8.34 -4.52 -20.14
N PRO A 141 -7.24 -4.74 -20.88
CA PRO A 141 -7.00 -6.02 -21.58
C PRO A 141 -7.12 -7.20 -20.62
N ALA A 142 -7.70 -8.33 -21.06
CA ALA A 142 -7.90 -9.49 -20.20
C ALA A 142 -6.57 -10.01 -19.59
N VAL A 143 -5.49 -9.98 -20.37
CA VAL A 143 -4.13 -10.31 -19.90
C VAL A 143 -3.63 -9.30 -18.85
N GLY A 144 -4.12 -8.06 -18.88
CA GLY A 144 -3.78 -7.02 -17.91
C GLY A 144 -4.09 -7.42 -16.47
N TYR A 145 -5.15 -8.20 -16.24
CA TYR A 145 -5.45 -8.75 -14.92
C TYR A 145 -4.40 -9.72 -14.39
N LEU A 146 -3.63 -10.37 -15.27
CA LEU A 146 -2.50 -11.24 -14.88
C LEU A 146 -1.22 -10.42 -14.72
N THR A 147 -0.94 -9.52 -15.66
CA THR A 147 0.30 -8.72 -15.64
C THR A 147 0.32 -7.70 -14.50
N VAL A 148 -0.82 -7.29 -13.97
CA VAL A 148 -0.91 -6.37 -12.83
C VAL A 148 -0.59 -7.04 -11.48
N LEU A 149 -0.66 -8.37 -11.38
CA LEU A 149 -0.43 -9.09 -10.11
C LEU A 149 0.94 -8.81 -9.50
N PRO A 150 2.07 -8.92 -10.21
CA PRO A 150 3.39 -8.57 -9.67
C PRO A 150 3.46 -7.09 -9.22
N ALA A 151 2.86 -6.18 -9.98
CA ALA A 151 2.82 -4.77 -9.64
C ALA A 151 2.02 -4.51 -8.34
N ILE A 152 0.87 -5.15 -8.16
CA ILE A 152 0.07 -5.09 -6.93
C ILE A 152 0.87 -5.63 -5.74
N ILE A 153 1.58 -6.76 -5.90
CA ILE A 153 2.40 -7.36 -4.86
C ILE A 153 3.54 -6.42 -4.47
N LEU A 154 4.32 -5.93 -5.43
CA LEU A 154 5.46 -5.05 -5.17
C LEU A 154 5.02 -3.71 -4.56
N SER A 155 3.99 -3.08 -5.11
CA SER A 155 3.42 -1.84 -4.56
C SER A 155 2.86 -2.06 -3.17
N GLY A 156 2.16 -3.18 -2.93
CA GLY A 156 1.64 -3.56 -1.62
C GLY A 156 2.74 -3.80 -0.59
N LEU A 157 3.84 -4.45 -0.98
CA LEU A 157 5.01 -4.65 -0.12
C LEU A 157 5.66 -3.30 0.22
N MET A 158 5.89 -2.43 -0.75
CA MET A 158 6.49 -1.11 -0.52
C MET A 158 5.61 -0.25 0.39
N LEU A 159 4.32 -0.12 0.11
CA LEU A 159 3.39 0.67 0.90
C LEU A 159 3.17 0.08 2.30
N GLY A 160 3.16 -1.25 2.42
CA GLY A 160 3.12 -1.94 3.71
C GLY A 160 4.41 -1.76 4.51
N ALA A 161 5.58 -1.75 3.87
CA ALA A 161 6.87 -1.48 4.51
C ALA A 161 6.94 -0.03 5.03
N LEU A 162 6.38 0.93 4.29
CA LEU A 162 6.22 2.31 4.75
C LEU A 162 5.32 2.37 6.00
N GLY A 163 4.22 1.63 6.02
CA GLY A 163 3.37 1.49 7.20
C GLY A 163 4.10 0.89 8.39
N LEU A 164 4.94 -0.14 8.18
CA LEU A 164 5.79 -0.72 9.22
C LEU A 164 6.79 0.30 9.77
N LEU A 165 7.39 1.11 8.91
CA LEU A 165 8.29 2.18 9.33
C LEU A 165 7.57 3.21 10.20
N VAL A 166 6.40 3.67 9.79
CA VAL A 166 5.56 4.59 10.58
C VAL A 166 5.17 3.97 11.93
N SER A 167 4.81 2.68 11.96
CA SER A 167 4.46 1.98 13.19
C SER A 167 5.65 1.77 14.14
N SER A 168 6.87 1.72 13.61
CA SER A 168 8.08 1.55 14.43
C SER A 168 8.36 2.79 15.30
N VAL A 169 7.97 3.97 14.82
CA VAL A 169 8.13 5.26 15.53
C VAL A 169 6.98 5.51 16.51
N SER A 170 5.80 4.98 16.23
CA SER A 170 4.60 5.21 17.06
C SER A 170 4.57 4.26 18.25
N ARG A 171 4.37 4.79 19.46
CA ARG A 171 4.31 3.99 20.70
C ARG A 171 2.88 3.61 21.10
N GLN A 172 1.92 4.46 20.80
CA GLN A 172 0.52 4.33 21.21
C GLN A 172 -0.39 4.24 19.98
N MET A 173 -1.47 3.48 20.09
CA MET A 173 -2.42 3.23 19.01
C MET A 173 -3.15 4.50 18.58
N GLU A 174 -3.51 5.36 19.54
CA GLU A 174 -4.18 6.64 19.27
C GLU A 174 -3.31 7.58 18.44
N ASN A 175 -2.05 7.71 18.80
CA ASN A 175 -1.07 8.50 18.05
C ASN A 175 -0.83 7.94 16.65
N PHE A 176 -0.78 6.62 16.51
CA PHE A 176 -0.60 5.98 15.21
C PHE A 176 -1.78 6.24 14.28
N ALA A 177 -3.02 6.22 14.77
CA ALA A 177 -4.20 6.49 13.95
C ALA A 177 -4.18 7.93 13.39
N GLY A 178 -3.76 8.90 14.19
CA GLY A 178 -3.56 10.28 13.75
C GLY A 178 -2.45 10.42 12.71
N VAL A 179 -1.27 9.85 12.99
CA VAL A 179 -0.12 9.86 12.07
C VAL A 179 -0.46 9.14 10.76
N MET A 180 -1.19 8.01 10.83
CA MET A 180 -1.63 7.27 9.66
C MET A 180 -2.44 8.15 8.70
N ASN A 181 -3.43 8.89 9.20
CA ASN A 181 -4.23 9.78 8.37
C ASN A 181 -3.38 10.93 7.81
N PHE A 182 -2.51 11.52 8.64
CA PHE A 182 -1.59 12.58 8.23
C PHE A 182 -0.61 12.13 7.13
N VAL A 183 -0.22 10.85 7.12
CA VAL A 183 0.65 10.29 6.07
C VAL A 183 -0.15 9.91 4.82
N ILE A 184 -1.32 9.26 4.99
CA ILE A 184 -2.11 8.75 3.86
C ILE A 184 -2.62 9.89 2.97
N PHE A 185 -3.20 10.94 3.55
CA PHE A 185 -3.83 11.99 2.77
C PHE A 185 -2.84 12.75 1.87
N PRO A 186 -1.70 13.25 2.34
CA PRO A 186 -0.72 13.89 1.46
C PRO A 186 -0.18 12.93 0.40
N LEU A 187 0.12 11.67 0.75
CA LEU A 187 0.57 10.68 -0.23
C LEU A 187 -0.45 10.47 -1.34
N PHE A 188 -1.73 10.41 -1.02
CA PHE A 188 -2.79 10.18 -1.99
C PHE A 188 -3.09 11.42 -2.83
N PHE A 189 -3.31 12.59 -2.20
CA PHE A 189 -3.74 13.79 -2.89
C PHE A 189 -2.60 14.48 -3.68
N ALA A 190 -1.36 14.42 -3.18
CA ALA A 190 -0.20 14.95 -3.90
C ALA A 190 0.46 13.85 -4.75
N SER A 191 -0.32 13.12 -5.54
CA SER A 191 0.15 12.00 -6.36
C SER A 191 -0.47 11.97 -7.74
N THR A 192 0.07 11.13 -8.61
CA THR A 192 -0.47 10.85 -9.96
C THR A 192 -1.71 9.95 -9.93
N ALA A 193 -2.22 9.60 -8.75
CA ALA A 193 -3.43 8.79 -8.62
C ALA A 193 -4.67 9.50 -9.14
N LEU A 194 -4.79 10.79 -8.84
CA LEU A 194 -5.96 11.62 -9.16
C LEU A 194 -5.77 12.44 -10.43
N TYR A 195 -4.55 12.91 -10.67
CA TYR A 195 -4.26 13.84 -11.76
C TYR A 195 -3.00 13.41 -12.51
N PRO A 196 -2.98 13.50 -13.85
CA PRO A 196 -1.75 13.30 -14.61
C PRO A 196 -0.74 14.43 -14.32
N VAL A 197 0.56 14.09 -14.34
CA VAL A 197 1.64 15.02 -13.99
C VAL A 197 1.59 16.29 -14.84
N TRP A 198 1.30 16.18 -16.13
CA TRP A 198 1.22 17.34 -17.02
C TRP A 198 0.16 18.36 -16.61
N ARG A 199 -0.98 17.90 -16.06
CA ARG A 199 -2.01 18.79 -15.50
C ARG A 199 -1.52 19.51 -14.25
N LEU A 200 -0.74 18.81 -13.42
CA LEU A 200 -0.12 19.43 -12.25
C LEU A 200 0.95 20.45 -12.65
N ASP A 201 1.73 20.18 -13.70
CA ASP A 201 2.71 21.13 -14.23
C ASP A 201 2.05 22.45 -14.72
N GLU A 202 0.89 22.35 -15.36
CA GLU A 202 0.11 23.51 -15.80
C GLU A 202 -0.47 24.32 -14.63
N SER A 203 -0.87 23.65 -13.55
CA SER A 203 -1.55 24.31 -12.42
C SER A 203 -0.59 24.78 -11.34
N SER A 204 0.39 23.96 -10.96
CA SER A 204 1.37 24.24 -9.91
C SER A 204 2.62 23.38 -10.06
N PRO A 205 3.76 23.98 -10.45
CA PRO A 205 5.04 23.27 -10.55
C PRO A 205 5.47 22.60 -9.24
N VAL A 206 5.10 23.18 -8.08
CA VAL A 206 5.42 22.63 -6.76
C VAL A 206 4.67 21.32 -6.53
N LEU A 207 3.37 21.27 -6.85
CA LEU A 207 2.57 20.03 -6.73
C LEU A 207 3.04 18.97 -7.72
N ALA A 208 3.42 19.36 -8.95
CA ALA A 208 3.98 18.44 -9.92
C ALA A 208 5.30 17.83 -9.44
N TRP A 209 6.17 18.65 -8.88
CA TRP A 209 7.42 18.17 -8.27
C TRP A 209 7.14 17.21 -7.10
N ALA A 210 6.23 17.58 -6.19
CA ALA A 210 5.81 16.73 -5.08
C ALA A 210 5.27 15.38 -5.57
N ALA A 211 4.42 15.38 -6.62
CA ALA A 211 3.87 14.17 -7.21
C ALA A 211 4.94 13.27 -7.84
N ARG A 212 5.98 13.86 -8.46
CA ARG A 212 7.09 13.09 -9.06
C ARG A 212 7.96 12.36 -8.04
N ILE A 213 8.19 12.94 -6.88
CA ILE A 213 9.00 12.30 -5.81
C ILE A 213 8.15 11.44 -4.85
N ASN A 214 6.85 11.50 -4.97
CA ASN A 214 5.93 10.80 -4.10
C ASN A 214 6.02 9.28 -4.32
N PRO A 215 6.36 8.47 -3.30
CA PRO A 215 6.44 7.02 -3.41
C PRO A 215 5.12 6.38 -3.85
N PHE A 216 4.01 6.97 -3.46
CA PHE A 216 2.68 6.50 -3.83
C PHE A 216 2.41 6.68 -5.34
N SER A 217 2.89 7.75 -5.95
CA SER A 217 2.80 7.96 -7.40
C SER A 217 3.47 6.81 -8.16
N HIS A 218 4.68 6.42 -7.77
CA HIS A 218 5.39 5.32 -8.41
C HIS A 218 4.69 3.98 -8.24
N ALA A 219 4.08 3.73 -7.07
CA ALA A 219 3.25 2.53 -6.87
C ALA A 219 2.05 2.52 -7.82
N VAL A 220 1.37 3.66 -7.98
CA VAL A 220 0.20 3.80 -8.86
C VAL A 220 0.60 3.67 -10.33
N GLU A 221 1.71 4.31 -10.76
CA GLU A 221 2.21 4.20 -12.14
C GLU A 221 2.61 2.76 -12.47
N LEU A 222 3.29 2.06 -11.55
CA LEU A 222 3.62 0.66 -11.74
C LEU A 222 2.37 -0.21 -11.96
N ILE A 223 1.32 0.00 -11.17
CA ILE A 223 0.03 -0.70 -11.32
C ILE A 223 -0.64 -0.31 -12.65
N ARG A 224 -0.65 1.00 -12.99
CA ARG A 224 -1.27 1.54 -14.20
C ARG A 224 -0.66 0.94 -15.46
N PHE A 225 0.66 0.99 -15.59
CA PHE A 225 1.37 0.46 -16.75
C PHE A 225 1.24 -1.06 -16.85
N ALA A 226 1.38 -1.78 -15.74
CA ALA A 226 1.22 -3.23 -15.70
C ALA A 226 -0.18 -3.69 -16.12
N LEU A 227 -1.23 -2.94 -15.77
CA LEU A 227 -2.61 -3.22 -16.16
C LEU A 227 -2.81 -3.15 -17.69
N TYR A 228 -2.00 -2.34 -18.38
CA TYR A 228 -2.01 -2.19 -19.83
C TYR A 228 -0.83 -2.91 -20.52
N ARG A 229 -0.23 -3.89 -19.85
CA ARG A 229 0.83 -4.75 -20.37
C ARG A 229 2.12 -4.01 -20.72
N GLN A 230 2.37 -2.91 -20.07
CA GLN A 230 3.60 -2.15 -20.19
C GLN A 230 4.38 -2.20 -18.88
N LEU A 231 5.68 -2.04 -18.96
CA LEU A 231 6.56 -1.93 -17.82
C LEU A 231 7.05 -0.48 -17.72
N GLU A 232 6.92 0.10 -16.54
CA GLU A 232 7.50 1.40 -16.22
C GLU A 232 8.77 1.19 -15.38
N PRO A 233 9.96 1.22 -15.99
CA PRO A 233 11.19 0.82 -15.31
C PRO A 233 11.60 1.79 -14.20
N VAL A 234 11.30 3.09 -14.36
CA VAL A 234 11.59 4.10 -13.31
C VAL A 234 10.77 3.82 -12.08
N SER A 235 9.46 3.64 -12.23
CA SER A 235 8.56 3.35 -11.11
C SER A 235 8.89 2.00 -10.46
N LEU A 236 9.24 0.99 -11.23
CA LEU A 236 9.69 -0.30 -10.70
C LEU A 236 10.95 -0.14 -9.83
N THR A 237 11.95 0.59 -10.33
CA THR A 237 13.20 0.82 -9.60
C THR A 237 12.95 1.57 -8.30
N VAL A 238 12.16 2.65 -8.34
CA VAL A 238 11.83 3.44 -7.15
C VAL A 238 11.07 2.60 -6.13
N VAL A 239 10.07 1.81 -6.56
CA VAL A 239 9.30 0.93 -5.67
C VAL A 239 10.21 -0.10 -4.99
N LEU A 240 11.14 -0.72 -5.72
CA LEU A 240 12.09 -1.71 -5.15
C LEU A 240 13.06 -1.05 -4.17
N VAL A 241 13.64 0.10 -4.51
CA VAL A 241 14.57 0.83 -3.64
C VAL A 241 13.87 1.26 -2.36
N LEU A 242 12.68 1.84 -2.46
CA LEU A 242 11.91 2.28 -1.29
C LEU A 242 11.42 1.10 -0.44
N LEU A 243 11.05 -0.03 -1.05
CA LEU A 243 10.72 -1.25 -0.31
C LEU A 243 11.89 -1.69 0.57
N LEU A 244 13.09 -1.80 -0.01
CA LEU A 244 14.29 -2.23 0.72
C LEU A 244 14.69 -1.22 1.80
N LEU A 245 14.62 0.06 1.48
CA LEU A 245 14.94 1.14 2.41
C LEU A 245 13.98 1.18 3.59
N CYS A 246 12.66 1.18 3.34
CA CYS A 246 11.66 1.22 4.41
C CYS A 246 11.70 -0.04 5.27
N LEU A 247 11.88 -1.22 4.66
CA LEU A 247 12.00 -2.48 5.40
C LEU A 247 13.27 -2.53 6.24
N GLY A 248 14.40 -2.07 5.69
CA GLY A 248 15.68 -1.97 6.41
C GLY A 248 15.59 -1.01 7.60
N LEU A 249 15.05 0.19 7.39
CA LEU A 249 14.85 1.17 8.46
C LEU A 249 13.86 0.68 9.51
N ALA A 250 12.76 0.03 9.11
CA ALA A 250 11.80 -0.56 10.04
C ALA A 250 12.45 -1.67 10.88
N ALA A 251 13.28 -2.53 10.27
CA ALA A 251 14.01 -3.58 10.99
C ALA A 251 15.02 -3.01 12.00
N LEU A 252 15.71 -1.93 11.65
CA LEU A 252 16.64 -1.23 12.55
C LEU A 252 15.92 -0.53 13.70
N ALA A 253 14.82 0.17 13.40
CA ALA A 253 14.02 0.86 14.40
C ALA A 253 13.31 -0.11 15.37
N PHE A 254 13.09 -1.34 14.92
CA PHE A 254 12.42 -2.38 15.71
C PHE A 254 13.36 -3.13 16.66
N ASP A 255 14.67 -2.87 16.64
CA ASP A 255 15.65 -3.49 17.53
C ASP A 255 15.82 -2.68 18.83
N PRO A 256 15.25 -3.12 19.98
CA PRO A 256 15.41 -2.43 21.25
C PRO A 256 16.86 -2.45 21.78
N GLY A 257 17.72 -3.35 21.26
CA GLY A 257 19.14 -3.39 21.59
C GLY A 257 19.99 -2.40 20.83
N ARG A 258 19.48 -1.85 19.72
CA ARG A 258 20.16 -0.86 18.86
C ARG A 258 19.36 0.41 18.67
N GLY A 259 18.34 0.65 19.52
CA GLY A 259 17.41 1.77 19.36
C GLY A 259 18.13 3.09 19.28
N LEU A 260 18.03 3.74 18.11
CA LEU A 260 18.42 5.15 17.89
C LEU A 260 17.72 6.12 18.89
N TRP A 261 16.78 5.61 19.69
CA TRP A 261 15.90 6.35 20.58
C TRP A 261 15.89 5.84 22.03
N THR A 262 16.89 5.08 22.46
CA THR A 262 17.10 4.89 23.89
C THR A 262 17.59 6.22 24.47
N ARG A 263 16.66 7.10 24.79
CA ARG A 263 16.93 8.20 25.71
C ARG A 263 17.46 7.62 27.02
N ARG A 264 18.74 7.88 27.30
CA ARG A 264 19.21 8.09 28.66
C ARG A 264 18.25 9.06 29.34
N GLY A 265 17.54 8.62 30.34
CA GLY A 265 16.67 9.46 31.12
C GLY A 265 15.81 8.62 32.06
N ASP A 266 16.47 7.94 33.00
CA ASP A 266 15.97 7.67 34.35
C ASP A 266 17.22 7.48 35.21
N SER A 267 17.73 8.58 35.72
CA SER A 267 18.54 8.65 36.94
C SER A 267 17.85 9.62 37.87
#